data_de9b79330a752bd79ce581323b670dd3
#
_entry.id   de9b79330a752bd79ce581323b670dd3
#
_cell.length_a   1.000
_cell.length_b   1.000
_cell.length_c   1.000
_cell.angle_alpha   90.00
_cell.angle_beta   90.00
_cell.angle_gamma   90.00
#
_symmetry.space_group_name_H-M   'P 1'
#
loop_
_entity.id
_entity.type
_entity.pdbx_description
1 polymer ?
#
loop_
_entity_poly.entity_id
_entity_poly.type
_entity_poly.pdbx_seq_one_letter_code
_entity_poly.pdbx_strand_id
1 'polypeptide(L)'
;MALGFVLASCCNNSQPVKPSDPEPDSIRLRTVIYRPGDYNSKNYRIPAIITAKDGSLVIATDKRKNNDIDLPEDIDILINRSTDGGRTWSEPYTLMEGQGVGKGFGDCALVRTNDEGGLLAAFVGGCGFWQGRPENPLHTYIARSYDNGQTWTEPKDITDELYGAKCDNEVSRTWWSAFFASGNGLLTSTGRIMFVLAVRDTEEWAACNYAVYSDDNGETWQISGRASQRGDEAKVVELADGRILMSIRHEGERWYNISEDGGETWLPETSAWPDLVATACNGDIIRYSSVNEGAEKNILLHSLPGPERREKVTVYVSYDEGQTWPVSKCIVPYDAAYSSLCILPDHSIGLYVEESDGDTLGYSMVFYNFGLKWLEQQ
;
A
#
# COMPACT_ATOMS: atom_id res chain seq x y z
N MET A 1 24.87 67.24 4.97
CA MET A 1 25.15 65.93 4.32
C MET A 1 24.14 64.95 4.84
N ALA A 2 23.13 64.68 4.03
CA ALA A 2 22.09 63.70 4.36
C ALA A 2 22.31 62.43 3.52
N LEU A 3 22.59 61.30 4.18
CA LEU A 3 22.67 60.00 3.52
C LEU A 3 21.24 59.42 3.43
N GLY A 4 20.80 59.27 2.19
CA GLY A 4 19.55 58.53 1.91
C GLY A 4 19.82 57.01 1.88
N PHE A 5 19.05 56.26 2.67
CA PHE A 5 18.98 54.82 2.56
C PHE A 5 17.96 54.45 1.47
N VAL A 6 18.43 53.77 0.45
CA VAL A 6 17.58 53.13 -0.56
C VAL A 6 17.20 51.72 -0.06
N LEU A 7 15.94 51.51 0.25
CA LEU A 7 15.35 50.18 0.50
C LEU A 7 15.10 49.48 -0.85
N ALA A 8 15.87 48.46 -1.15
CA ALA A 8 15.60 47.59 -2.28
C ALA A 8 14.45 46.63 -1.91
N SER A 9 13.28 46.80 -2.53
CA SER A 9 12.17 45.90 -2.48
C SER A 9 12.46 44.70 -3.38
N CYS A 10 12.65 43.51 -2.78
CA CYS A 10 12.71 42.27 -3.52
C CYS A 10 11.26 41.83 -3.88
N CYS A 11 10.82 42.17 -5.08
CA CYS A 11 9.63 41.57 -5.65
C CYS A 11 9.95 40.11 -6.03
N ASN A 12 9.36 39.14 -5.31
CA ASN A 12 9.30 37.76 -5.74
C ASN A 12 8.40 37.68 -6.97
N ASN A 13 8.99 37.58 -8.15
CA ASN A 13 8.32 37.22 -9.39
C ASN A 13 8.09 35.68 -9.40
N SER A 14 7.01 35.22 -8.79
CA SER A 14 6.48 33.90 -9.10
C SER A 14 5.91 33.96 -10.52
N GLN A 15 6.66 33.44 -11.49
CA GLN A 15 6.16 33.22 -12.85
C GLN A 15 4.97 32.25 -12.77
N PRO A 16 3.86 32.52 -13.50
CA PRO A 16 2.77 31.55 -13.59
C PRO A 16 3.30 30.26 -14.21
N VAL A 17 3.02 29.14 -13.55
CA VAL A 17 3.32 27.80 -14.08
C VAL A 17 2.62 27.69 -15.43
N LYS A 18 3.40 27.47 -16.51
CA LYS A 18 2.84 27.19 -17.83
C LYS A 18 1.90 25.98 -17.72
N PRO A 19 0.72 26.00 -18.39
CA PRO A 19 -0.09 24.79 -18.50
C PRO A 19 0.79 23.66 -19.06
N SER A 20 0.80 22.54 -18.37
CA SER A 20 1.48 21.32 -18.82
C SER A 20 1.00 20.97 -20.23
N ASP A 21 1.89 20.42 -21.06
CA ASP A 21 1.53 19.83 -22.36
C ASP A 21 0.29 18.90 -22.18
N PRO A 22 -0.57 18.80 -23.21
CA PRO A 22 -1.76 17.95 -23.12
C PRO A 22 -1.34 16.52 -22.72
N GLU A 23 -2.00 15.97 -21.70
CA GLU A 23 -1.71 14.61 -21.24
C GLU A 23 -1.85 13.63 -22.40
N PRO A 24 -0.88 12.73 -22.61
CA PRO A 24 -0.96 11.75 -23.67
C PRO A 24 -2.15 10.81 -23.44
N ASP A 25 -2.87 10.50 -24.53
CA ASP A 25 -4.03 9.61 -24.56
C ASP A 25 -3.64 8.13 -24.45
N SER A 26 -2.67 7.79 -23.59
CA SER A 26 -2.13 6.43 -23.47
C SER A 26 -1.36 6.22 -22.16
N ILE A 27 -1.01 4.97 -21.90
CA ILE A 27 0.02 4.63 -20.89
C ILE A 27 1.32 5.37 -21.27
N ARG A 28 1.84 6.18 -20.33
CA ARG A 28 3.05 6.98 -20.53
C ARG A 28 4.32 6.18 -20.39
N LEU A 29 4.30 5.19 -19.49
CA LEU A 29 5.45 4.38 -19.14
C LEU A 29 5.02 2.98 -18.69
N ARG A 30 5.77 1.97 -19.10
CA ARG A 30 5.78 0.61 -18.55
C ARG A 30 7.22 0.18 -18.33
N THR A 31 7.59 -0.07 -17.08
CA THR A 31 8.94 -0.50 -16.70
C THR A 31 8.87 -1.84 -15.96
N VAL A 32 9.52 -2.86 -16.48
CA VAL A 32 9.68 -4.14 -15.77
C VAL A 32 10.83 -4.00 -14.79
N ILE A 33 10.57 -4.24 -13.51
CA ILE A 33 11.56 -4.10 -12.42
C ILE A 33 12.17 -5.45 -12.10
N TYR A 34 11.35 -6.49 -12.02
CA TYR A 34 11.79 -7.86 -11.78
C TYR A 34 11.10 -8.86 -12.70
N ARG A 35 11.85 -9.85 -13.12
CA ARG A 35 11.34 -11.05 -13.79
C ARG A 35 11.69 -12.28 -12.97
N PRO A 36 10.92 -13.37 -13.06
CA PRO A 36 11.36 -14.68 -12.59
C PRO A 36 12.75 -15.01 -13.14
N GLY A 37 13.67 -15.39 -12.24
CA GLY A 37 15.08 -15.66 -12.58
C GLY A 37 16.05 -14.53 -12.29
N ASP A 38 15.60 -13.27 -12.21
CA ASP A 38 16.48 -12.16 -11.83
C ASP A 38 17.03 -12.38 -10.41
N TYR A 39 18.26 -11.94 -10.17
CA TYR A 39 18.96 -12.08 -8.88
C TYR A 39 18.87 -13.49 -8.27
N ASN A 40 18.82 -14.54 -9.11
CA ASN A 40 18.69 -15.95 -8.74
C ASN A 40 17.41 -16.29 -7.95
N SER A 41 16.34 -15.53 -8.09
CA SER A 41 15.04 -15.79 -7.48
C SER A 41 14.09 -16.46 -8.47
N LYS A 42 13.31 -17.43 -7.98
CA LYS A 42 12.32 -18.12 -8.82
C LYS A 42 11.11 -17.26 -9.11
N ASN A 43 10.75 -16.38 -8.18
CA ASN A 43 9.55 -15.57 -8.31
C ASN A 43 9.67 -14.25 -7.55
N TYR A 44 8.80 -13.30 -7.88
CA TYR A 44 8.62 -12.02 -7.19
C TYR A 44 7.13 -11.76 -7.00
N ARG A 45 6.75 -11.27 -5.83
CA ARG A 45 5.36 -11.01 -5.48
C ARG A 45 5.21 -9.78 -4.58
N ILE A 46 3.97 -9.44 -4.27
CA ILE A 46 3.56 -8.53 -3.21
C ILE A 46 4.07 -7.10 -3.45
N PRO A 47 3.42 -6.37 -4.35
CA PRO A 47 3.80 -5.00 -4.65
C PRO A 47 3.37 -4.04 -3.54
N ALA A 48 4.29 -3.19 -3.11
CA ALA A 48 4.00 -1.96 -2.39
C ALA A 48 4.70 -0.81 -3.09
N ILE A 49 4.04 0.33 -3.25
CA ILE A 49 4.63 1.55 -3.83
C ILE A 49 4.15 2.79 -3.09
N ILE A 50 5.06 3.72 -2.84
CA ILE A 50 4.73 5.01 -2.26
C ILE A 50 5.53 6.13 -2.92
N THR A 51 4.93 7.31 -3.02
CA THR A 51 5.65 8.53 -3.38
C THR A 51 6.17 9.18 -2.11
N ALA A 52 7.49 9.26 -1.96
CA ALA A 52 8.15 9.92 -0.85
C ALA A 52 7.99 11.46 -0.96
N LYS A 53 8.33 12.19 0.11
CA LYS A 53 8.11 13.63 0.19
C LYS A 53 8.97 14.44 -0.80
N ASP A 54 10.13 13.93 -1.18
CA ASP A 54 10.99 14.52 -2.23
C ASP A 54 10.53 14.21 -3.67
N GLY A 55 9.41 13.50 -3.82
CA GLY A 55 8.84 13.10 -5.10
C GLY A 55 9.41 11.80 -5.68
N SER A 56 10.37 11.18 -5.02
CA SER A 56 10.86 9.87 -5.44
C SER A 56 9.82 8.78 -5.17
N LEU A 57 9.86 7.74 -6.00
CA LEU A 57 9.05 6.53 -5.80
C LEU A 57 9.87 5.50 -5.03
N VAL A 58 9.25 4.87 -4.04
CA VAL A 58 9.85 3.77 -3.27
C VAL A 58 8.94 2.57 -3.38
N ILE A 59 9.48 1.42 -3.74
CA ILE A 59 8.76 0.15 -3.82
C ILE A 59 9.33 -0.86 -2.85
N ALA A 60 8.46 -1.75 -2.36
CA ALA A 60 8.85 -2.98 -1.70
C ALA A 60 8.31 -4.20 -2.47
N THR A 61 9.07 -5.29 -2.44
CA THR A 61 8.78 -6.52 -3.19
C THR A 61 9.27 -7.73 -2.43
N ASP A 62 8.45 -8.78 -2.35
CA ASP A 62 8.87 -10.10 -1.91
C ASP A 62 9.73 -10.77 -2.99
N LYS A 63 10.99 -11.09 -2.68
CA LYS A 63 11.85 -11.94 -3.50
C LYS A 63 11.70 -13.37 -3.04
N ARG A 64 10.92 -14.18 -3.74
CA ARG A 64 10.61 -15.58 -3.43
C ARG A 64 11.65 -16.49 -4.05
N LYS A 65 12.63 -16.90 -3.27
CA LYS A 65 13.87 -17.53 -3.78
C LYS A 65 13.63 -18.84 -4.50
N ASN A 66 12.74 -19.70 -3.96
CA ASN A 66 12.66 -21.12 -4.36
C ASN A 66 11.39 -21.47 -5.15
N ASN A 67 10.28 -20.78 -4.94
CA ASN A 67 8.96 -21.04 -5.51
C ASN A 67 8.09 -19.78 -5.44
N ASP A 68 6.78 -19.89 -5.65
CA ASP A 68 5.80 -18.80 -5.57
C ASP A 68 4.96 -18.82 -4.29
N ILE A 69 5.28 -19.70 -3.34
CA ILE A 69 4.52 -19.91 -2.10
C ILE A 69 4.85 -18.80 -1.10
N ASP A 70 3.83 -18.44 -0.29
CA ASP A 70 3.93 -17.48 0.81
C ASP A 70 4.76 -18.05 1.98
N LEU A 71 4.92 -17.25 3.03
CA LEU A 71 5.51 -17.75 4.28
C LEU A 71 4.82 -19.05 4.73
N PRO A 72 5.61 -20.01 5.21
CA PRO A 72 6.94 -19.91 5.79
C PRO A 72 8.13 -20.07 4.84
N GLU A 73 7.96 -19.89 3.52
CA GLU A 73 9.05 -20.06 2.56
C GLU A 73 10.20 -19.05 2.73
N ASP A 74 11.33 -19.32 2.04
CA ASP A 74 12.54 -18.47 2.07
C ASP A 74 12.34 -17.24 1.16
N ILE A 75 11.98 -16.13 1.75
CA ILE A 75 11.61 -14.88 1.08
C ILE A 75 12.44 -13.73 1.66
N ASP A 76 12.99 -12.88 0.78
CA ASP A 76 13.60 -11.60 1.15
C ASP A 76 12.63 -10.45 0.84
N ILE A 77 12.74 -9.34 1.59
CA ILE A 77 12.11 -8.07 1.25
C ILE A 77 13.13 -7.18 0.56
N LEU A 78 12.83 -6.77 -0.67
CA LEU A 78 13.63 -5.84 -1.46
C LEU A 78 12.99 -4.47 -1.50
N ILE A 79 13.82 -3.44 -1.45
CA ILE A 79 13.45 -2.04 -1.67
C ILE A 79 14.17 -1.51 -2.90
N ASN A 80 13.45 -0.80 -3.77
CA ASN A 80 14.06 0.00 -4.85
C ASN A 80 13.48 1.41 -4.80
N ARG A 81 14.25 2.33 -5.36
CA ARG A 81 13.91 3.75 -5.42
C ARG A 81 14.08 4.29 -6.84
N SER A 82 13.15 5.14 -7.29
CA SER A 82 13.23 5.88 -8.54
C SER A 82 13.14 7.39 -8.27
N THR A 83 13.98 8.17 -8.93
CA THR A 83 13.99 9.63 -8.85
C THR A 83 13.59 10.32 -10.14
N ASP A 84 13.17 9.53 -11.14
CA ASP A 84 12.86 10.00 -12.49
C ASP A 84 11.44 9.58 -12.96
N GLY A 85 10.53 9.37 -12.00
CA GLY A 85 9.15 9.02 -12.25
C GLY A 85 8.95 7.57 -12.73
N GLY A 86 9.81 6.66 -12.28
CA GLY A 86 9.71 5.23 -12.57
C GLY A 86 10.39 4.78 -13.85
N ARG A 87 11.13 5.66 -14.54
CA ARG A 87 11.89 5.29 -15.77
C ARG A 87 13.05 4.39 -15.46
N THR A 88 13.79 4.73 -14.40
CA THR A 88 14.89 3.91 -13.89
C THR A 88 14.75 3.70 -12.40
N TRP A 89 15.29 2.57 -11.92
CA TRP A 89 15.21 2.16 -10.53
C TRP A 89 16.61 1.84 -10.01
N SER A 90 16.84 2.07 -8.72
CA SER A 90 18.09 1.69 -8.06
C SER A 90 18.31 0.18 -8.13
N GLU A 91 19.55 -0.26 -7.90
CA GLU A 91 19.79 -1.65 -7.52
C GLU A 91 18.96 -2.00 -6.27
N PRO A 92 18.53 -3.28 -6.13
CA PRO A 92 17.75 -3.70 -4.98
C PRO A 92 18.54 -3.57 -3.68
N TYR A 93 17.95 -2.92 -2.69
CA TYR A 93 18.39 -2.96 -1.30
C TYR A 93 17.60 -4.05 -0.57
N THR A 94 18.29 -5.02 0.02
CA THR A 94 17.63 -6.05 0.84
C THR A 94 17.33 -5.47 2.22
N LEU A 95 16.06 -5.18 2.48
CA LEU A 95 15.60 -4.67 3.79
C LEU A 95 15.68 -5.78 4.85
N MET A 96 15.27 -6.99 4.47
CA MET A 96 15.33 -8.16 5.34
C MET A 96 15.60 -9.42 4.52
N GLU A 97 16.60 -10.21 4.93
CA GLU A 97 17.02 -11.41 4.22
C GLU A 97 16.48 -12.67 4.90
N GLY A 98 15.75 -13.48 4.16
CA GLY A 98 15.32 -14.81 4.60
C GLY A 98 16.49 -15.78 4.71
N GLN A 99 16.43 -16.65 5.70
CA GLN A 99 17.48 -17.61 6.03
C GLN A 99 17.00 -19.07 5.93
N GLY A 100 16.11 -19.33 4.97
CA GLY A 100 15.50 -20.65 4.77
C GLY A 100 14.05 -20.71 5.21
N VAL A 101 13.42 -21.86 4.94
CA VAL A 101 12.02 -22.12 5.32
C VAL A 101 11.81 -21.93 6.83
N GLY A 102 10.75 -21.21 7.19
CA GLY A 102 10.45 -20.81 8.57
C GLY A 102 11.20 -19.57 9.04
N LYS A 103 12.02 -18.95 8.18
CA LYS A 103 12.83 -17.77 8.48
C LYS A 103 12.78 -16.74 7.33
N GLY A 104 11.77 -16.79 6.49
CA GLY A 104 11.51 -15.81 5.45
C GLY A 104 10.76 -14.59 5.99
N PHE A 105 10.68 -13.52 5.17
CA PHE A 105 9.99 -12.28 5.45
C PHE A 105 9.17 -11.86 4.23
N GLY A 106 8.00 -11.23 4.46
CA GLY A 106 7.12 -10.87 3.34
C GLY A 106 6.00 -9.91 3.74
N ASP A 107 5.08 -9.67 2.81
CA ASP A 107 3.88 -8.86 2.97
C ASP A 107 4.18 -7.42 3.43
N CYS A 108 5.14 -6.76 2.74
CA CYS A 108 5.53 -5.41 3.11
C CYS A 108 4.46 -4.37 2.74
N ALA A 109 4.15 -3.50 3.70
CA ALA A 109 3.35 -2.29 3.52
C ALA A 109 4.22 -1.05 3.78
N LEU A 110 4.03 0.00 2.96
CA LEU A 110 4.78 1.25 3.05
C LEU A 110 3.85 2.40 3.44
N VAL A 111 4.32 3.32 4.29
CA VAL A 111 3.60 4.56 4.62
C VAL A 111 4.57 5.72 4.85
N ARG A 112 4.15 6.93 4.53
CA ARG A 112 4.86 8.14 4.94
C ARG A 112 4.64 8.42 6.42
N THR A 113 5.60 9.08 7.04
CA THR A 113 5.47 9.62 8.39
C THR A 113 5.34 11.14 8.36
N ASN A 114 5.14 11.76 9.55
CA ASN A 114 5.11 13.21 9.67
C ASN A 114 6.50 13.86 9.53
N ASP A 115 7.57 13.06 9.59
CA ASP A 115 8.94 13.57 9.46
C ASP A 115 9.26 13.97 8.03
N GLU A 116 10.20 14.91 7.87
CA GLU A 116 10.76 15.25 6.57
C GLU A 116 11.54 14.05 6.03
N GLY A 117 11.08 13.49 4.90
CA GLY A 117 11.67 12.28 4.31
C GLY A 117 11.37 10.98 5.06
N GLY A 118 10.48 11.01 6.04
CA GLY A 118 10.15 9.84 6.85
C GLY A 118 9.25 8.82 6.14
N LEU A 119 9.66 7.54 6.18
CA LEU A 119 8.89 6.39 5.73
C LEU A 119 8.93 5.28 6.78
N LEU A 120 7.86 4.47 6.85
CA LEU A 120 7.84 3.18 7.53
C LEU A 120 7.60 2.06 6.53
N ALA A 121 8.28 0.93 6.76
CA ALA A 121 8.01 -0.35 6.14
C ALA A 121 7.56 -1.32 7.25
N ALA A 122 6.33 -1.81 7.13
CA ALA A 122 5.74 -2.79 8.04
C ALA A 122 5.65 -4.13 7.31
N PHE A 123 6.09 -5.23 7.93
CA PHE A 123 6.14 -6.54 7.29
C PHE A 123 6.11 -7.68 8.30
N VAL A 124 6.04 -8.90 7.83
CA VAL A 124 5.98 -10.10 8.68
C VAL A 124 7.09 -11.09 8.36
N GLY A 125 7.34 -12.03 9.29
CA GLY A 125 8.34 -13.06 9.08
C GLY A 125 8.20 -14.26 10.01
N GLY A 126 8.83 -15.37 9.62
CA GLY A 126 8.87 -16.60 10.41
C GLY A 126 7.87 -17.65 9.93
N CYS A 127 6.97 -18.11 10.79
CA CYS A 127 5.95 -19.09 10.42
C CYS A 127 4.92 -18.47 9.46
N GLY A 128 4.22 -19.28 8.66
CA GLY A 128 3.16 -18.77 7.83
C GLY A 128 1.92 -18.34 8.65
N PHE A 129 1.06 -17.52 8.05
CA PHE A 129 -0.17 -17.00 8.67
C PHE A 129 -1.05 -18.10 9.27
N TRP A 130 -1.21 -19.20 8.55
CA TRP A 130 -2.05 -20.32 8.97
C TRP A 130 -1.40 -21.24 10.03
N GLN A 131 -0.09 -21.14 10.21
CA GLN A 131 0.69 -21.91 11.19
C GLN A 131 0.86 -21.18 12.53
N GLY A 132 0.62 -19.87 12.54
CA GLY A 132 0.76 -19.05 13.74
C GLY A 132 -0.13 -19.52 14.90
N ARG A 133 0.33 -19.29 16.14
CA ARG A 133 -0.35 -19.60 17.39
C ARG A 133 -0.01 -18.54 18.43
N PRO A 134 -0.81 -18.31 19.46
CA PRO A 134 -0.51 -17.30 20.48
C PRO A 134 0.88 -17.44 21.11
N GLU A 135 1.36 -18.67 21.29
CA GLU A 135 2.67 -18.97 21.88
C GLU A 135 3.83 -18.97 20.85
N ASN A 136 3.51 -19.00 19.55
CA ASN A 136 4.46 -18.95 18.45
C ASN A 136 3.83 -18.16 17.29
N PRO A 137 3.66 -16.83 17.42
CA PRO A 137 3.01 -16.00 16.44
C PRO A 137 3.84 -15.84 15.15
N LEU A 138 3.18 -15.47 14.08
CA LEU A 138 3.86 -14.86 12.93
C LEU A 138 4.41 -13.50 13.38
N HIS A 139 5.72 -13.27 13.23
CA HIS A 139 6.34 -12.06 13.73
C HIS A 139 6.03 -10.85 12.86
N THR A 140 5.83 -9.69 13.47
CA THR A 140 5.58 -8.40 12.83
C THR A 140 6.75 -7.45 13.07
N TYR A 141 7.20 -6.79 12.00
CA TYR A 141 8.38 -5.93 12.02
C TYR A 141 8.07 -4.55 11.48
N ILE A 142 8.80 -3.54 11.99
CA ILE A 142 8.83 -2.18 11.44
C ILE A 142 10.28 -1.78 11.18
N ALA A 143 10.54 -1.25 9.99
CA ALA A 143 11.77 -0.52 9.66
C ALA A 143 11.42 0.93 9.30
N ARG A 144 12.32 1.86 9.60
CA ARG A 144 12.14 3.29 9.37
C ARG A 144 13.20 3.85 8.44
N SER A 145 12.81 4.74 7.55
CA SER A 145 13.70 5.61 6.78
C SER A 145 13.47 7.05 7.19
N TYR A 146 14.52 7.87 7.18
CA TYR A 146 14.47 9.31 7.44
C TYR A 146 14.92 10.13 6.21
N ASP A 147 15.22 9.47 5.10
CA ASP A 147 15.86 10.05 3.92
C ASP A 147 15.16 9.66 2.61
N ASN A 148 13.81 9.59 2.65
CA ASN A 148 12.97 9.23 1.49
C ASN A 148 13.29 7.84 0.93
N GLY A 149 13.56 6.86 1.79
CA GLY A 149 13.78 5.47 1.44
C GLY A 149 15.17 5.15 0.89
N GLN A 150 16.16 6.04 1.05
CA GLN A 150 17.54 5.77 0.64
C GLN A 150 18.24 4.79 1.60
N THR A 151 18.05 5.00 2.90
CA THR A 151 18.54 4.11 3.95
C THR A 151 17.44 3.74 4.94
N TRP A 152 17.60 2.62 5.61
CA TRP A 152 16.63 2.07 6.55
C TRP A 152 17.30 1.65 7.83
N THR A 153 16.60 1.80 8.95
CA THR A 153 17.03 1.26 10.24
C THR A 153 16.99 -0.27 10.22
N GLU A 154 17.71 -0.90 11.13
CA GLU A 154 17.49 -2.32 11.44
C GLU A 154 16.02 -2.52 11.81
N PRO A 155 15.34 -3.54 11.23
CA PRO A 155 13.96 -3.83 11.53
C PRO A 155 13.76 -4.21 13.00
N LYS A 156 12.77 -3.58 13.65
CA LYS A 156 12.35 -3.87 15.02
C LYS A 156 11.21 -4.88 15.00
N ASP A 157 11.33 -5.97 15.73
CA ASP A 157 10.21 -6.87 16.02
C ASP A 157 9.26 -6.18 17.02
N ILE A 158 8.01 -5.97 16.62
CA ILE A 158 6.95 -5.34 17.43
C ILE A 158 5.80 -6.32 17.74
N THR A 159 6.01 -7.60 17.54
CA THR A 159 4.96 -8.62 17.73
C THR A 159 4.35 -8.56 19.12
N ASP A 160 5.18 -8.57 20.16
CA ASP A 160 4.74 -8.55 21.55
C ASP A 160 4.03 -7.23 21.93
N GLU A 161 4.23 -6.15 21.16
CA GLU A 161 3.49 -4.88 21.30
C GLU A 161 2.10 -4.96 20.68
N LEU A 162 1.92 -5.79 19.63
CA LEU A 162 0.67 -5.87 18.87
C LEU A 162 -0.20 -7.05 19.29
N TYR A 163 0.33 -8.27 19.39
CA TYR A 163 -0.49 -9.44 19.64
C TYR A 163 0.31 -10.66 20.12
N GLY A 164 -0.41 -11.76 20.46
CA GLY A 164 0.16 -13.01 20.94
C GLY A 164 0.28 -13.06 22.44
N ALA A 165 0.68 -14.22 22.99
CA ALA A 165 0.58 -14.54 24.42
C ALA A 165 1.37 -13.58 25.35
N LYS A 166 2.32 -12.83 24.83
CA LYS A 166 3.11 -11.85 25.59
C LYS A 166 2.60 -10.41 25.46
N CYS A 167 1.61 -10.18 24.63
CA CYS A 167 1.01 -8.85 24.47
C CYS A 167 0.14 -8.49 25.68
N ASP A 168 0.22 -7.25 26.13
CA ASP A 168 -0.58 -6.74 27.24
C ASP A 168 -2.04 -6.44 26.88
N ASN A 169 -2.35 -6.30 25.58
CA ASN A 169 -3.71 -6.04 25.11
C ASN A 169 -4.59 -7.28 25.29
N GLU A 170 -5.67 -7.15 26.07
CA GLU A 170 -6.55 -8.27 26.44
C GLU A 170 -7.23 -8.95 25.23
N VAL A 171 -7.47 -8.23 24.15
CA VAL A 171 -8.11 -8.75 22.93
C VAL A 171 -7.09 -9.46 22.05
N SER A 172 -6.02 -8.78 21.67
CA SER A 172 -5.05 -9.29 20.71
C SER A 172 -4.08 -10.33 21.28
N ARG A 173 -3.92 -10.40 22.61
CA ARG A 173 -3.10 -11.45 23.25
C ARG A 173 -3.57 -12.89 22.96
N THR A 174 -4.83 -13.04 22.55
CA THR A 174 -5.42 -14.35 22.21
C THR A 174 -5.35 -14.66 20.73
N TRP A 175 -4.88 -13.73 19.89
CA TRP A 175 -4.83 -13.94 18.44
C TRP A 175 -3.81 -15.01 18.06
N TRP A 176 -4.17 -15.80 17.08
CA TRP A 176 -3.36 -16.88 16.56
C TRP A 176 -2.32 -16.39 15.55
N SER A 177 -2.71 -15.43 14.72
CA SER A 177 -1.81 -14.85 13.73
C SER A 177 -2.34 -13.50 13.26
N ALA A 178 -1.45 -12.62 12.85
CA ALA A 178 -1.79 -11.37 12.20
C ALA A 178 -0.70 -11.00 11.18
N PHE A 179 -1.09 -10.41 10.05
CA PHE A 179 -0.13 -9.83 9.11
C PHE A 179 -0.62 -8.49 8.58
N PHE A 180 0.31 -7.63 8.22
CA PHE A 180 0.00 -6.37 7.56
C PHE A 180 -0.52 -6.67 6.16
N ALA A 181 -1.66 -6.09 5.80
CA ALA A 181 -2.13 -6.11 4.43
C ALA A 181 -1.15 -5.30 3.58
N SER A 182 -0.36 -6.00 2.76
CA SER A 182 0.74 -5.43 1.96
C SER A 182 0.30 -4.31 1.02
N GLY A 183 1.19 -3.43 0.60
CA GLY A 183 0.93 -2.28 -0.25
C GLY A 183 1.01 -0.97 0.52
N ASN A 184 -0.06 -0.18 0.58
CA ASN A 184 -0.06 1.13 1.23
C ASN A 184 -0.67 1.10 2.63
N GLY A 185 0.01 1.77 3.59
CA GLY A 185 -0.60 2.32 4.79
C GLY A 185 -1.14 3.73 4.54
N LEU A 186 -1.80 4.30 5.53
CA LEU A 186 -2.41 5.63 5.49
C LEU A 186 -1.71 6.55 6.50
N LEU A 187 -1.29 7.74 6.04
CA LEU A 187 -1.03 8.89 6.88
C LEU A 187 -2.23 9.82 6.75
N THR A 188 -2.99 10.01 7.83
CA THR A 188 -4.17 10.89 7.83
C THR A 188 -3.79 12.37 7.85
N SER A 189 -4.76 13.22 7.54
CA SER A 189 -4.61 14.68 7.61
C SER A 189 -4.31 15.19 9.03
N THR A 190 -4.64 14.41 10.06
CA THR A 190 -4.32 14.71 11.47
C THR A 190 -2.95 14.19 11.91
N GLY A 191 -2.25 13.47 11.05
CA GLY A 191 -0.92 12.90 11.34
C GLY A 191 -0.94 11.49 11.95
N ARG A 192 -2.11 10.85 12.08
CA ARG A 192 -2.22 9.43 12.48
C ARG A 192 -1.70 8.54 11.35
N ILE A 193 -0.85 7.58 11.69
CA ILE A 193 -0.38 6.54 10.78
C ILE A 193 -1.23 5.29 11.01
N MET A 194 -1.68 4.65 9.91
CA MET A 194 -2.52 3.46 9.98
C MET A 194 -2.06 2.37 9.01
N PHE A 195 -2.17 1.12 9.47
CA PHE A 195 -2.15 -0.07 8.62
C PHE A 195 -3.37 -0.94 8.90
N VAL A 196 -3.66 -1.87 8.01
CA VAL A 196 -4.68 -2.90 8.26
C VAL A 196 -4.00 -4.23 8.52
N LEU A 197 -4.52 -4.96 9.50
CA LEU A 197 -4.15 -6.33 9.79
C LEU A 197 -5.23 -7.28 9.29
N ALA A 198 -4.83 -8.32 8.58
CA ALA A 198 -5.59 -9.54 8.47
C ALA A 198 -5.23 -10.41 9.68
N VAL A 199 -6.24 -10.80 10.42
CA VAL A 199 -6.08 -11.43 11.75
C VAL A 199 -6.80 -12.76 11.79
N ARG A 200 -6.13 -13.76 12.29
CA ARG A 200 -6.72 -15.03 12.72
C ARG A 200 -6.83 -15.00 14.23
N ASP A 201 -8.01 -14.64 14.74
CA ASP A 201 -8.26 -14.42 16.16
C ASP A 201 -8.74 -15.67 16.91
N THR A 202 -9.00 -16.76 16.18
CA THR A 202 -9.36 -18.06 16.71
C THR A 202 -8.56 -19.18 16.02
N GLU A 203 -8.75 -20.41 16.48
CA GLU A 203 -8.18 -21.62 15.84
C GLU A 203 -8.72 -21.86 14.42
N GLU A 204 -9.87 -21.30 14.09
CA GLU A 204 -10.51 -21.49 12.80
C GLU A 204 -9.66 -20.94 11.64
N TRP A 205 -9.79 -21.56 10.47
CA TRP A 205 -9.18 -21.12 9.22
C TRP A 205 -10.00 -19.99 8.59
N ALA A 206 -10.13 -18.90 9.32
CA ALA A 206 -10.82 -17.70 8.91
C ALA A 206 -10.04 -16.48 9.33
N ALA A 207 -10.04 -15.46 8.49
CA ALA A 207 -9.44 -14.16 8.79
C ALA A 207 -10.53 -13.10 8.96
N CYS A 208 -10.26 -12.11 9.78
CA CYS A 208 -11.02 -10.89 9.99
C CYS A 208 -10.08 -9.68 9.94
N ASN A 209 -10.61 -8.47 9.98
CA ASN A 209 -9.78 -7.28 9.89
C ASN A 209 -9.85 -6.41 11.16
N TYR A 210 -8.69 -5.86 11.47
CA TYR A 210 -8.48 -4.78 12.43
C TYR A 210 -7.59 -3.72 11.78
N ALA A 211 -7.74 -2.47 12.17
CA ALA A 211 -6.71 -1.47 11.90
C ALA A 211 -5.71 -1.44 13.07
N VAL A 212 -4.48 -1.10 12.77
CA VAL A 212 -3.47 -0.73 13.74
C VAL A 212 -3.04 0.70 13.44
N TYR A 213 -2.93 1.54 14.46
CA TYR A 213 -2.64 2.95 14.28
C TYR A 213 -1.67 3.50 15.32
N SER A 214 -1.00 4.58 14.95
CA SER A 214 -0.05 5.31 15.79
C SER A 214 -0.34 6.81 15.70
N ASP A 215 -0.39 7.46 16.86
CA ASP A 215 -0.54 8.92 16.99
C ASP A 215 0.78 9.62 17.35
N ASP A 216 1.85 8.86 17.52
CA ASP A 216 3.19 9.31 17.88
C ASP A 216 4.23 9.01 16.78
N ASN A 217 3.78 9.05 15.53
CA ASN A 217 4.63 8.91 14.36
C ASN A 217 5.27 7.51 14.23
N GLY A 218 4.59 6.46 14.71
CA GLY A 218 5.02 5.06 14.60
C GLY A 218 5.93 4.58 15.72
N GLU A 219 6.01 5.31 16.85
CA GLU A 219 6.77 4.88 18.02
C GLU A 219 5.99 3.84 18.83
N THR A 220 4.68 4.08 19.05
CA THR A 220 3.78 3.13 19.70
C THR A 220 2.55 2.84 18.84
N TRP A 221 1.95 1.68 19.05
CA TRP A 221 0.86 1.20 18.23
C TRP A 221 -0.36 0.81 19.06
N GLN A 222 -1.53 1.14 18.54
CA GLN A 222 -2.83 0.79 19.11
C GLN A 222 -3.63 -0.03 18.10
N ILE A 223 -4.52 -0.89 18.60
CA ILE A 223 -5.37 -1.75 17.80
C ILE A 223 -6.81 -1.23 17.87
N SER A 224 -7.47 -1.11 16.73
CA SER A 224 -8.87 -0.70 16.62
C SER A 224 -9.83 -1.77 17.15
N GLY A 225 -11.11 -1.44 17.24
CA GLY A 225 -12.17 -2.44 17.24
C GLY A 225 -12.13 -3.28 15.96
N ARG A 226 -12.82 -4.44 15.96
CA ARG A 226 -12.92 -5.32 14.80
C ARG A 226 -13.63 -4.60 13.64
N ALA A 227 -12.99 -4.54 12.47
CA ALA A 227 -13.53 -3.86 11.29
C ALA A 227 -14.36 -4.78 10.39
N SER A 228 -14.13 -6.10 10.43
CA SER A 228 -14.93 -7.08 9.70
C SER A 228 -14.99 -8.40 10.44
N GLN A 229 -16.10 -9.14 10.28
CA GLN A 229 -16.23 -10.48 10.83
C GLN A 229 -15.48 -11.51 9.97
N ARG A 230 -15.39 -11.25 8.68
CA ARG A 230 -14.62 -12.02 7.69
C ARG A 230 -14.00 -11.07 6.70
N GLY A 231 -12.77 -11.34 6.30
CA GLY A 231 -12.00 -10.54 5.36
C GLY A 231 -10.55 -10.94 5.41
N ASP A 232 -9.85 -10.63 4.35
CA ASP A 232 -8.42 -10.90 4.19
C ASP A 232 -7.68 -9.55 4.08
N GLU A 233 -6.72 -9.37 3.15
CA GLU A 233 -6.04 -8.10 2.97
C GLU A 233 -7.02 -6.94 2.73
N ALA A 234 -6.81 -5.85 3.42
CA ALA A 234 -7.64 -4.66 3.30
C ALA A 234 -6.79 -3.39 3.30
N LYS A 235 -7.35 -2.31 2.80
CA LYS A 235 -6.69 -1.00 2.73
C LYS A 235 -7.60 0.07 3.28
N VAL A 236 -7.00 1.12 3.82
CA VAL A 236 -7.71 2.26 4.36
C VAL A 236 -7.41 3.54 3.58
N VAL A 237 -8.41 4.40 3.46
CA VAL A 237 -8.29 5.75 2.91
C VAL A 237 -9.10 6.73 3.74
N GLU A 238 -8.56 7.94 3.96
CA GLU A 238 -9.28 9.02 4.61
C GLU A 238 -10.23 9.69 3.62
N LEU A 239 -11.50 9.83 4.00
CA LEU A 239 -12.50 10.55 3.25
C LEU A 239 -12.39 12.06 3.51
N ALA A 240 -12.97 12.89 2.64
CA ALA A 240 -12.88 14.35 2.76
C ALA A 240 -13.54 14.92 4.03
N ASP A 241 -14.42 14.18 4.66
CA ASP A 241 -15.06 14.53 5.92
C ASP A 241 -14.31 14.00 7.16
N GLY A 242 -13.17 13.36 6.98
CA GLY A 242 -12.31 12.82 8.05
C GLY A 242 -12.65 11.39 8.49
N ARG A 243 -13.72 10.79 7.97
CA ARG A 243 -14.00 9.37 8.17
C ARG A 243 -12.95 8.51 7.50
N ILE A 244 -12.76 7.29 8.00
CA ILE A 244 -11.87 6.31 7.38
C ILE A 244 -12.70 5.23 6.70
N LEU A 245 -12.44 5.01 5.42
CA LEU A 245 -13.03 3.93 4.64
C LEU A 245 -12.02 2.79 4.53
N MET A 246 -12.43 1.57 4.89
CA MET A 246 -11.66 0.34 4.71
C MET A 246 -12.23 -0.46 3.54
N SER A 247 -11.43 -0.72 2.51
CA SER A 247 -11.74 -1.66 1.43
C SER A 247 -11.21 -3.03 1.78
N ILE A 248 -12.06 -4.06 1.79
CA ILE A 248 -11.80 -5.38 2.35
C ILE A 248 -11.82 -6.44 1.24
N ARG A 249 -10.76 -7.26 1.15
CA ARG A 249 -10.70 -8.38 0.22
C ARG A 249 -11.76 -9.42 0.56
N HIS A 250 -12.59 -9.71 -0.44
CA HIS A 250 -13.62 -10.73 -0.42
C HIS A 250 -13.77 -11.32 -1.83
N GLU A 251 -14.29 -12.53 -1.94
CA GLU A 251 -14.63 -13.15 -3.22
C GLU A 251 -15.95 -12.57 -3.75
N GLY A 252 -15.99 -12.16 -5.00
CA GLY A 252 -17.16 -11.52 -5.60
C GLY A 252 -17.18 -10.03 -5.37
N GLU A 253 -18.27 -9.48 -4.82
CA GLU A 253 -18.36 -8.06 -4.50
C GLU A 253 -17.32 -7.67 -3.46
N ARG A 254 -16.58 -6.58 -3.73
CA ARG A 254 -15.60 -6.02 -2.79
C ARG A 254 -16.33 -5.45 -1.58
N TRP A 255 -15.92 -5.85 -0.38
CA TRP A 255 -16.49 -5.35 0.86
C TRP A 255 -15.82 -4.06 1.32
N TYR A 256 -16.56 -3.29 2.13
CA TYR A 256 -16.03 -2.12 2.81
C TYR A 256 -16.66 -1.91 4.18
N ASN A 257 -15.99 -1.12 5.02
CA ASN A 257 -16.51 -0.62 6.28
C ASN A 257 -16.06 0.84 6.49
N ILE A 258 -16.76 1.55 7.37
CA ILE A 258 -16.51 2.97 7.71
C ILE A 258 -16.22 3.10 9.20
N SER A 259 -15.24 3.92 9.51
CA SER A 259 -14.98 4.44 10.85
C SER A 259 -15.31 5.93 10.89
N GLU A 260 -16.00 6.36 11.93
CA GLU A 260 -16.40 7.76 12.16
C GLU A 260 -15.48 8.47 13.19
N ASP A 261 -14.54 7.75 13.78
CA ASP A 261 -13.67 8.19 14.87
C ASP A 261 -12.17 8.06 14.55
N GLY A 262 -11.82 8.16 13.26
CA GLY A 262 -10.43 8.10 12.81
C GLY A 262 -9.83 6.70 12.84
N GLY A 263 -10.65 5.65 12.74
CA GLY A 263 -10.21 4.25 12.64
C GLY A 263 -10.14 3.52 13.99
N GLU A 264 -10.63 4.08 15.08
CA GLU A 264 -10.65 3.44 16.39
C GLU A 264 -11.74 2.39 16.51
N THR A 265 -12.95 2.72 16.01
CA THR A 265 -14.07 1.79 15.91
C THR A 265 -14.66 1.77 14.50
N TRP A 266 -15.42 0.77 14.19
CA TRP A 266 -16.01 0.52 12.88
C TRP A 266 -17.50 0.27 12.98
N LEU A 267 -18.23 0.54 11.91
CA LEU A 267 -19.66 0.20 11.87
C LEU A 267 -19.84 -1.31 12.11
N PRO A 268 -20.93 -1.72 12.77
CA PRO A 268 -21.14 -3.11 13.17
C PRO A 268 -21.15 -4.10 12.00
N GLU A 269 -21.66 -3.66 10.85
CA GLU A 269 -21.82 -4.46 9.65
C GLU A 269 -20.97 -3.92 8.50
N THR A 270 -20.36 -4.81 7.75
CA THR A 270 -19.70 -4.47 6.47
C THR A 270 -20.77 -4.27 5.38
N SER A 271 -20.43 -3.42 4.42
CA SER A 271 -21.20 -3.25 3.18
C SER A 271 -20.41 -3.79 1.98
N ALA A 272 -21.04 -3.86 0.82
CA ALA A 272 -20.41 -4.30 -0.42
C ALA A 272 -20.64 -3.29 -1.54
N TRP A 273 -19.66 -3.20 -2.47
CA TRP A 273 -19.82 -2.44 -3.70
C TRP A 273 -20.26 -3.37 -4.84
N PRO A 274 -21.49 -3.24 -5.34
CA PRO A 274 -21.98 -4.08 -6.44
C PRO A 274 -21.23 -3.82 -7.75
N ASP A 275 -20.62 -2.64 -7.89
CA ASP A 275 -19.85 -2.25 -9.09
C ASP A 275 -18.38 -2.71 -9.05
N LEU A 276 -17.89 -3.16 -7.90
CA LEU A 276 -16.53 -3.68 -7.72
C LEU A 276 -16.56 -5.18 -7.47
N VAL A 277 -16.58 -5.94 -8.55
CA VAL A 277 -16.56 -7.42 -8.49
C VAL A 277 -15.19 -7.92 -8.89
N ALA A 278 -14.56 -8.68 -8.01
CA ALA A 278 -13.21 -9.22 -8.20
C ALA A 278 -13.09 -10.63 -7.62
N THR A 279 -12.18 -11.43 -8.16
CA THR A 279 -11.72 -12.63 -7.46
C THR A 279 -11.01 -12.24 -6.16
N ALA A 280 -10.96 -13.15 -5.18
CA ALA A 280 -10.27 -12.91 -3.92
C ALA A 280 -8.79 -12.58 -4.14
N CYS A 281 -8.48 -11.28 -4.14
CA CYS A 281 -7.14 -10.76 -4.39
C CYS A 281 -6.92 -9.44 -3.64
N ASN A 282 -5.67 -9.16 -3.30
CA ASN A 282 -5.32 -7.85 -2.79
C ASN A 282 -5.53 -6.80 -3.89
N GLY A 283 -6.06 -5.65 -3.51
CA GLY A 283 -6.20 -4.46 -4.34
C GLY A 283 -5.76 -3.25 -3.53
N ASP A 284 -5.77 -2.09 -4.16
CA ASP A 284 -5.38 -0.86 -3.47
C ASP A 284 -6.46 0.20 -3.62
N ILE A 285 -6.61 1.05 -2.60
CA ILE A 285 -7.47 2.23 -2.63
C ILE A 285 -6.69 3.43 -2.11
N ILE A 286 -6.67 4.51 -2.90
CA ILE A 286 -5.94 5.72 -2.53
C ILE A 286 -6.75 6.98 -2.84
N ARG A 287 -6.42 8.07 -2.15
CA ARG A 287 -6.85 9.44 -2.48
C ARG A 287 -6.04 9.97 -3.66
N TYR A 288 -6.70 10.30 -4.78
CA TYR A 288 -6.07 11.01 -5.90
C TYR A 288 -6.05 12.52 -5.69
N SER A 289 -7.18 13.10 -5.29
CA SER A 289 -7.31 14.53 -5.02
C SER A 289 -8.36 14.81 -3.95
N SER A 290 -8.19 15.94 -3.24
CA SER A 290 -9.10 16.38 -2.20
C SER A 290 -9.43 17.86 -2.33
N VAL A 291 -10.71 18.23 -2.19
CA VAL A 291 -11.13 19.63 -2.12
C VAL A 291 -10.54 20.33 -0.88
N ASN A 292 -10.23 19.58 0.17
CA ASN A 292 -9.57 20.09 1.38
C ASN A 292 -8.11 20.50 1.12
N GLU A 293 -7.50 19.97 0.05
CA GLU A 293 -6.15 20.32 -0.42
C GLU A 293 -6.18 21.30 -1.60
N GLY A 294 -7.36 21.87 -1.92
CA GLY A 294 -7.54 22.87 -2.96
C GLY A 294 -7.82 22.31 -4.35
N ALA A 295 -8.06 21.03 -4.50
CA ALA A 295 -8.49 20.44 -5.77
C ALA A 295 -9.95 20.78 -6.09
N GLU A 296 -10.33 20.70 -7.37
CA GLU A 296 -11.72 20.95 -7.79
C GLU A 296 -12.69 19.86 -7.33
N LYS A 297 -12.22 18.63 -7.17
CA LYS A 297 -13.02 17.45 -6.86
C LYS A 297 -12.30 16.51 -5.88
N ASN A 298 -13.10 15.82 -5.10
CA ASN A 298 -12.67 14.64 -4.38
C ASN A 298 -12.64 13.45 -5.33
N ILE A 299 -11.51 12.77 -5.42
CA ILE A 299 -11.34 11.60 -6.29
C ILE A 299 -10.64 10.49 -5.51
N LEU A 300 -11.24 9.31 -5.50
CA LEU A 300 -10.61 8.07 -5.06
C LEU A 300 -10.28 7.19 -6.27
N LEU A 301 -9.18 6.46 -6.17
CA LEU A 301 -8.81 5.40 -7.11
C LEU A 301 -8.83 4.06 -6.39
N HIS A 302 -9.28 3.02 -7.07
CA HIS A 302 -9.19 1.64 -6.61
C HIS A 302 -8.64 0.75 -7.72
N SER A 303 -7.73 -0.19 -7.39
CA SER A 303 -7.22 -1.18 -8.34
C SER A 303 -7.62 -2.59 -7.91
N LEU A 304 -8.13 -3.39 -8.86
CA LEU A 304 -8.57 -4.76 -8.65
C LEU A 304 -8.32 -5.61 -9.90
N PRO A 305 -8.06 -6.92 -9.76
CA PRO A 305 -8.13 -7.85 -10.88
C PRO A 305 -9.60 -8.12 -11.29
N GLY A 306 -9.79 -8.84 -12.38
CA GLY A 306 -11.12 -9.24 -12.86
C GLY A 306 -11.85 -10.22 -11.93
N PRO A 307 -13.15 -10.45 -12.21
CA PRO A 307 -14.02 -11.20 -11.30
C PRO A 307 -13.83 -12.72 -11.34
N GLU A 308 -13.36 -13.28 -12.44
CA GLU A 308 -13.31 -14.73 -12.61
C GLU A 308 -12.02 -15.36 -12.12
N ARG A 309 -10.91 -14.62 -12.32
CA ARG A 309 -9.56 -15.06 -11.92
C ARG A 309 -8.63 -13.85 -11.81
N ARG A 310 -7.40 -14.10 -11.37
CA ARG A 310 -6.37 -13.05 -11.27
C ARG A 310 -5.84 -12.66 -12.66
N GLU A 311 -6.61 -11.80 -13.33
CA GLU A 311 -6.31 -11.21 -14.64
C GLU A 311 -6.94 -9.83 -14.74
N LYS A 312 -6.63 -9.09 -15.80
CA LYS A 312 -7.28 -7.83 -16.16
C LYS A 312 -7.31 -6.80 -15.02
N VAL A 313 -6.14 -6.52 -14.44
CA VAL A 313 -6.05 -5.49 -13.40
C VAL A 313 -6.59 -4.17 -13.94
N THR A 314 -7.65 -3.70 -13.30
CA THR A 314 -8.45 -2.54 -13.68
C THR A 314 -8.36 -1.49 -12.61
N VAL A 315 -8.21 -0.22 -13.01
CA VAL A 315 -8.30 0.94 -12.12
C VAL A 315 -9.67 1.56 -12.25
N TYR A 316 -10.32 1.76 -11.11
CA TYR A 316 -11.65 2.36 -10.95
C TYR A 316 -11.50 3.76 -10.36
N VAL A 317 -12.43 4.67 -10.70
CA VAL A 317 -12.45 6.06 -10.22
C VAL A 317 -13.79 6.35 -9.57
N SER A 318 -13.76 6.92 -8.37
CA SER A 318 -14.93 7.44 -7.65
C SER A 318 -14.81 8.94 -7.47
N TYR A 319 -15.93 9.65 -7.65
CA TYR A 319 -16.05 11.10 -7.46
C TYR A 319 -16.95 11.47 -6.27
N ASP A 320 -17.44 10.48 -5.52
CA ASP A 320 -18.43 10.61 -4.45
C ASP A 320 -17.99 9.89 -3.16
N GLU A 321 -16.67 9.91 -2.88
CA GLU A 321 -16.08 9.34 -1.68
C GLU A 321 -16.30 7.82 -1.56
N GLY A 322 -16.23 7.11 -2.70
CA GLY A 322 -16.33 5.66 -2.75
C GLY A 322 -17.76 5.11 -2.70
N GLN A 323 -18.79 5.96 -2.87
CA GLN A 323 -20.17 5.47 -2.93
C GLN A 323 -20.45 4.75 -4.26
N THR A 324 -19.94 5.30 -5.38
CA THR A 324 -20.03 4.70 -6.71
C THR A 324 -18.69 4.76 -7.45
N TRP A 325 -18.52 3.88 -8.45
CA TRP A 325 -17.30 3.74 -9.26
C TRP A 325 -17.61 3.81 -10.76
N PRO A 326 -18.07 4.99 -11.27
CA PRO A 326 -18.63 5.11 -12.61
C PRO A 326 -17.62 5.02 -13.74
N VAL A 327 -16.33 5.13 -13.45
CA VAL A 327 -15.25 5.06 -14.44
C VAL A 327 -14.32 3.91 -14.09
N SER A 328 -13.95 3.13 -15.11
CA SER A 328 -12.96 2.08 -14.95
C SER A 328 -12.18 1.86 -16.23
N LYS A 329 -10.91 1.48 -16.11
CA LYS A 329 -10.08 1.12 -17.26
C LYS A 329 -9.15 -0.03 -16.91
N CYS A 330 -9.17 -1.07 -17.75
CA CYS A 330 -8.23 -2.17 -17.66
C CYS A 330 -6.82 -1.70 -18.07
N ILE A 331 -5.87 -1.84 -17.16
CA ILE A 331 -4.46 -1.45 -17.37
C ILE A 331 -3.65 -2.65 -17.86
N VAL A 332 -3.84 -3.82 -17.25
CA VAL A 332 -3.15 -5.06 -17.61
C VAL A 332 -4.18 -6.05 -18.12
N PRO A 333 -4.28 -6.30 -19.44
CA PRO A 333 -5.42 -7.03 -20.02
C PRO A 333 -5.25 -8.57 -20.02
N TYR A 334 -4.23 -9.09 -19.35
CA TYR A 334 -3.90 -10.51 -19.25
C TYR A 334 -3.72 -10.91 -17.78
N ASP A 335 -3.07 -12.05 -17.52
CA ASP A 335 -2.87 -12.57 -16.17
C ASP A 335 -2.11 -11.54 -15.31
N ALA A 336 -2.76 -11.10 -14.24
CA ALA A 336 -2.22 -10.12 -13.30
C ALA A 336 -2.95 -10.25 -11.95
N ALA A 337 -2.27 -9.93 -10.86
CA ALA A 337 -2.80 -10.19 -9.52
C ALA A 337 -2.73 -8.94 -8.62
N TYR A 338 -1.84 -8.96 -7.65
CA TYR A 338 -1.71 -7.88 -6.67
C TYR A 338 -1.25 -6.59 -7.32
N SER A 339 -1.74 -5.48 -6.81
CA SER A 339 -1.39 -4.14 -7.30
C SER A 339 -1.37 -3.13 -6.17
N SER A 340 -0.53 -2.12 -6.31
CA SER A 340 -0.43 -0.97 -5.41
C SER A 340 -0.33 0.32 -6.22
N LEU A 341 -0.97 1.38 -5.76
CA LEU A 341 -1.12 2.66 -6.44
C LEU A 341 -0.33 3.77 -5.74
N CYS A 342 0.15 4.74 -6.50
CA CYS A 342 0.67 5.99 -5.96
C CYS A 342 0.34 7.17 -6.88
N ILE A 343 0.44 8.39 -6.36
CA ILE A 343 0.31 9.62 -7.15
C ILE A 343 1.69 10.28 -7.25
N LEU A 344 2.14 10.54 -8.47
CA LEU A 344 3.42 11.19 -8.73
C LEU A 344 3.33 12.71 -8.55
N PRO A 345 4.46 13.42 -8.40
CA PRO A 345 4.46 14.89 -8.25
C PRO A 345 3.83 15.67 -9.40
N ASP A 346 3.77 15.10 -10.60
CA ASP A 346 3.10 15.67 -11.77
C ASP A 346 1.61 15.32 -11.85
N HIS A 347 1.04 14.78 -10.76
CA HIS A 347 -0.33 14.27 -10.67
C HIS A 347 -0.65 13.11 -11.63
N SER A 348 0.35 12.47 -12.21
CA SER A 348 0.13 11.18 -12.87
C SER A 348 -0.03 10.05 -11.87
N ILE A 349 -0.59 8.94 -12.31
CA ILE A 349 -0.89 7.76 -11.51
C ILE A 349 0.18 6.71 -11.75
N GLY A 350 0.78 6.21 -10.70
CA GLY A 350 1.67 5.06 -10.71
C GLY A 350 0.91 3.81 -10.26
N LEU A 351 1.11 2.71 -10.96
CA LEU A 351 0.60 1.38 -10.62
C LEU A 351 1.78 0.41 -10.61
N TYR A 352 2.06 -0.19 -9.47
CA TYR A 352 3.00 -1.30 -9.32
C TYR A 352 2.22 -2.60 -9.21
N VAL A 353 2.49 -3.58 -10.08
CA VAL A 353 1.59 -4.71 -10.27
C VAL A 353 2.34 -6.00 -10.59
N GLU A 354 1.78 -7.12 -10.13
CA GLU A 354 2.13 -8.47 -10.57
C GLU A 354 1.48 -8.76 -11.91
N GLU A 355 2.26 -9.09 -12.94
CA GLU A 355 1.72 -9.48 -14.24
C GLU A 355 2.46 -10.68 -14.83
N SER A 356 1.77 -11.48 -15.65
CA SER A 356 2.36 -12.58 -16.40
C SER A 356 1.88 -12.54 -17.85
N ASP A 357 2.81 -12.48 -18.79
CA ASP A 357 2.54 -12.54 -20.23
C ASP A 357 2.33 -13.97 -20.75
N GLY A 358 2.40 -14.96 -19.83
CA GLY A 358 2.25 -16.38 -20.16
C GLY A 358 3.51 -17.07 -20.64
N ASP A 359 4.59 -16.33 -20.92
CA ASP A 359 5.85 -16.87 -21.38
C ASP A 359 6.78 -17.31 -20.24
N THR A 360 6.49 -16.86 -19.00
CA THR A 360 7.27 -17.16 -17.79
C THR A 360 6.44 -17.90 -16.74
N LEU A 361 7.08 -18.77 -15.98
CA LEU A 361 6.47 -19.38 -14.79
C LEU A 361 6.55 -18.39 -13.64
N GLY A 362 5.46 -17.65 -13.37
CA GLY A 362 5.33 -16.69 -12.28
C GLY A 362 5.02 -15.27 -12.76
N TYR A 363 5.07 -14.33 -11.81
CA TYR A 363 4.79 -12.93 -12.09
C TYR A 363 6.07 -12.13 -12.28
N SER A 364 6.04 -11.22 -13.27
CA SER A 364 6.95 -10.08 -13.34
C SER A 364 6.38 -8.93 -12.50
N MET A 365 7.24 -8.15 -11.88
CA MET A 365 6.87 -6.96 -11.13
C MET A 365 7.05 -5.74 -12.02
N VAL A 366 5.96 -5.07 -12.34
CA VAL A 366 5.92 -4.04 -13.38
C VAL A 366 5.33 -2.73 -12.86
N PHE A 367 5.97 -1.63 -13.19
CA PHE A 367 5.47 -0.28 -12.94
C PHE A 367 4.85 0.31 -14.20
N TYR A 368 3.66 0.86 -14.04
CA TYR A 368 2.96 1.65 -15.07
C TYR A 368 2.77 3.09 -14.62
N ASN A 369 2.84 4.04 -15.56
CA ASN A 369 2.46 5.43 -15.34
C ASN A 369 1.47 5.89 -16.41
N PHE A 370 0.40 6.57 -15.98
CA PHE A 370 -0.67 7.09 -16.85
C PHE A 370 -1.37 8.28 -16.21
N GLY A 371 -2.14 9.04 -16.99
CA GLY A 371 -2.89 10.19 -16.51
C GLY A 371 -4.35 9.88 -16.18
N LEU A 372 -4.96 10.67 -15.27
CA LEU A 372 -6.39 10.54 -14.94
C LEU A 372 -7.29 10.72 -16.16
N LYS A 373 -7.00 11.72 -17.04
CA LYS A 373 -7.77 11.95 -18.26
C LYS A 373 -7.81 10.73 -19.18
N TRP A 374 -6.72 9.98 -19.24
CA TRP A 374 -6.70 8.73 -20.01
C TRP A 374 -7.59 7.66 -19.39
N LEU A 375 -7.65 7.56 -18.05
CA LEU A 375 -8.59 6.65 -17.38
C LEU A 375 -10.05 6.99 -17.69
N GLU A 376 -10.37 8.27 -17.79
CA GLU A 376 -11.73 8.78 -18.03
C GLU A 376 -12.20 8.63 -19.50
N GLN A 377 -11.29 8.36 -20.43
CA GLN A 377 -11.65 8.10 -21.84
C GLN A 377 -12.21 6.68 -21.99
N GLN A 378 -13.37 6.55 -22.62
CA GLN A 378 -14.01 5.27 -22.94
C GLN A 378 -13.36 4.61 -24.15
#